data_7d3c0eef170ba8398015777ac8d0a2b6
#
_entry.id   7d3c0eef170ba8398015777ac8d0a2b6
#
_cell.length_a   1.000
_cell.length_b   1.000
_cell.length_c   1.000
_cell.angle_alpha   90.00
_cell.angle_beta   90.00
_cell.angle_gamma   90.00
#
_symmetry.space_group_name_H-M   'P 1'
#
loop_
_entity.id
_entity.type
_entity.pdbx_description
1 polymer ?
#
loop_
_entity_poly.entity_id
_entity_poly.type
_entity_poly.pdbx_seq_one_letter_code
_entity_poly.pdbx_strand_id
1 'polypeptide(L)'
;MTDHLFPFEQTSGGADEFLAFIEDRLDPIVRERYRTDGEKAGILGDSYGGLFTYHAFLKQSPLFDKYWFGSPGLIQEDTRLLDELPELLKNTDFRGQRVYISLGERELSHSFYGPLGRNYAKMVGLFEANPGQNLVIKSQVFPGATHITVVAPALTQALIHLYRP
;
A
#
# COMPACT_ATOMS: atom_id res chain seq x y z
N MET A 1 -12.63 -9.19 4.05
CA MET A 1 -11.77 -9.55 2.91
C MET A 1 -11.41 -11.02 3.03
N THR A 2 -12.22 -11.90 2.41
CA THR A 2 -12.16 -13.36 2.58
C THR A 2 -11.74 -14.09 1.30
N ASP A 3 -11.23 -13.36 0.29
CA ASP A 3 -10.78 -14.01 -0.94
C ASP A 3 -9.40 -14.62 -0.69
N HIS A 4 -9.37 -15.94 -0.64
CA HIS A 4 -8.12 -16.69 -0.54
C HIS A 4 -7.23 -16.36 -1.73
N LEU A 5 -6.07 -15.75 -1.47
CA LEU A 5 -5.11 -15.35 -2.50
C LEU A 5 -4.49 -16.57 -3.21
N PHE A 6 -4.49 -17.73 -2.55
CA PHE A 6 -4.09 -19.01 -3.11
C PHE A 6 -5.10 -20.11 -2.77
N PRO A 7 -5.36 -21.04 -3.70
CA PRO A 7 -6.33 -22.12 -3.48
C PRO A 7 -5.96 -23.10 -2.35
N PHE A 8 -4.77 -23.00 -1.77
CA PHE A 8 -4.28 -23.85 -0.67
C PHE A 8 -4.15 -23.11 0.66
N GLU A 9 -4.40 -21.82 0.73
CA GLU A 9 -4.32 -21.06 1.99
C GLU A 9 -5.70 -20.97 2.64
N GLN A 10 -5.95 -21.86 3.58
CA GLN A 10 -7.17 -21.84 4.40
C GLN A 10 -7.19 -20.72 5.45
N THR A 11 -6.10 -19.96 5.59
CA THR A 11 -5.88 -18.96 6.67
C THR A 11 -5.64 -17.54 6.17
N SER A 12 -5.86 -17.25 4.88
CA SER A 12 -5.75 -15.88 4.36
C SER A 12 -6.95 -15.02 4.77
N GLY A 13 -6.78 -13.71 4.91
CA GLY A 13 -7.87 -12.76 5.11
C GLY A 13 -7.88 -11.97 6.41
N GLY A 14 -6.97 -12.20 7.34
CA GLY A 14 -6.95 -11.52 8.65
C GLY A 14 -6.43 -10.06 8.64
N ALA A 15 -6.64 -9.30 7.56
CA ALA A 15 -6.10 -7.95 7.45
C ALA A 15 -6.77 -6.95 8.41
N ASP A 16 -8.07 -7.09 8.64
CA ASP A 16 -8.79 -6.23 9.60
C ASP A 16 -8.34 -6.50 11.03
N GLU A 17 -8.21 -7.77 11.42
CA GLU A 17 -7.73 -8.17 12.75
C GLU A 17 -6.27 -7.77 12.97
N PHE A 18 -5.43 -7.87 11.93
CA PHE A 18 -4.04 -7.48 12.02
C PHE A 18 -3.89 -5.94 12.11
N LEU A 19 -4.72 -5.18 11.39
CA LEU A 19 -4.75 -3.72 11.52
C LEU A 19 -5.19 -3.32 12.93
N ALA A 20 -6.26 -3.91 13.45
CA ALA A 20 -6.73 -3.66 14.81
C ALA A 20 -5.67 -4.04 15.86
N PHE A 21 -4.94 -5.13 15.67
CA PHE A 21 -3.81 -5.48 16.55
C PHE A 21 -2.73 -4.39 16.56
N ILE A 22 -2.39 -3.83 15.38
CA ILE A 22 -1.40 -2.74 15.31
C ILE A 22 -1.91 -1.50 16.05
N GLU A 23 -3.17 -1.11 15.82
CA GLU A 23 -3.77 0.09 16.39
C GLU A 23 -3.99 -0.03 17.91
N ASP A 24 -4.56 -1.15 18.35
CA ASP A 24 -5.05 -1.30 19.72
C ASP A 24 -4.01 -1.88 20.69
N ARG A 25 -2.98 -2.55 20.16
CA ARG A 25 -2.01 -3.26 20.99
C ARG A 25 -0.57 -2.82 20.74
N LEU A 26 -0.13 -2.82 19.47
CA LEU A 26 1.26 -2.56 19.14
C LEU A 26 1.63 -1.09 19.33
N ASP A 27 0.86 -0.17 18.73
CA ASP A 27 1.14 1.26 18.81
C ASP A 27 1.16 1.79 20.26
N PRO A 28 0.21 1.46 21.16
CA PRO A 28 0.28 1.85 22.55
C PRO A 28 1.55 1.36 23.28
N ILE A 29 1.98 0.12 23.01
CA ILE A 29 3.22 -0.42 23.58
C ILE A 29 4.45 0.34 23.09
N VAL A 30 4.48 0.67 21.79
CA VAL A 30 5.59 1.44 21.20
C VAL A 30 5.65 2.84 21.79
N ARG A 31 4.50 3.53 21.92
CA ARG A 31 4.43 4.89 22.49
C ARG A 31 4.77 4.92 23.97
N GLU A 32 4.46 3.87 24.72
CA GLU A 32 4.82 3.75 26.14
C GLU A 32 6.31 3.50 26.34
N ARG A 33 6.92 2.66 25.48
CA ARG A 33 8.30 2.16 25.69
C ARG A 33 9.37 2.97 24.99
N TYR A 34 9.01 3.69 23.93
CA TYR A 34 9.95 4.42 23.09
C TYR A 34 9.57 5.89 22.97
N ARG A 35 10.57 6.72 22.79
CA ARG A 35 10.38 8.13 22.52
C ARG A 35 9.85 8.30 21.09
N THR A 36 8.58 8.67 20.94
CA THR A 36 7.94 9.04 19.69
C THR A 36 7.65 10.54 19.68
N ASP A 37 7.49 11.12 18.50
CA ASP A 37 7.14 12.54 18.34
C ASP A 37 5.64 12.83 18.54
N GLY A 38 4.82 11.80 18.72
CA GLY A 38 3.36 11.92 18.88
C GLY A 38 2.61 12.10 17.55
N GLU A 39 3.32 12.23 16.44
CA GLU A 39 2.74 12.36 15.10
C GLU A 39 2.20 11.02 14.58
N LYS A 40 1.48 11.09 13.45
CA LYS A 40 1.03 9.89 12.75
C LYS A 40 2.21 9.14 12.15
N ALA A 41 2.15 7.82 12.24
CA ALA A 41 3.18 6.93 11.74
C ALA A 41 3.10 6.76 10.21
N GLY A 42 4.17 6.24 9.64
CA GLY A 42 4.16 5.68 8.29
C GLY A 42 4.03 4.16 8.32
N ILE A 43 3.30 3.61 7.36
CA ILE A 43 3.23 2.18 7.13
C ILE A 43 3.79 1.86 5.75
N LEU A 44 4.78 0.97 5.72
CA LEU A 44 5.52 0.65 4.51
C LEU A 44 5.55 -0.87 4.32
N GLY A 45 5.23 -1.32 3.13
CA GLY A 45 5.22 -2.74 2.81
C GLY A 45 5.43 -3.03 1.34
N ASP A 46 5.99 -4.21 1.06
CA ASP A 46 6.20 -4.73 -0.30
C ASP A 46 5.43 -6.03 -0.49
N SER A 47 5.02 -6.33 -1.71
CA SER A 47 4.28 -7.54 -2.05
C SER A 47 2.97 -7.66 -1.25
N TYR A 48 2.78 -8.71 -0.46
CA TYR A 48 1.63 -8.81 0.47
C TYR A 48 1.65 -7.73 1.56
N GLY A 49 2.84 -7.28 1.99
CA GLY A 49 2.98 -6.13 2.85
C GLY A 49 2.48 -4.85 2.15
N GLY A 50 2.75 -4.69 0.86
CA GLY A 50 2.22 -3.60 0.03
C GLY A 50 0.70 -3.66 -0.13
N LEU A 51 0.13 -4.85 -0.24
CA LEU A 51 -1.32 -5.05 -0.22
C LEU A 51 -1.93 -4.69 1.14
N PHE A 52 -1.27 -5.07 2.24
CA PHE A 52 -1.72 -4.72 3.57
C PHE A 52 -1.65 -3.20 3.83
N THR A 53 -0.60 -2.52 3.36
CA THR A 53 -0.52 -1.05 3.47
C THR A 53 -1.61 -0.35 2.65
N TYR A 54 -1.95 -0.89 1.48
CA TYR A 54 -3.09 -0.43 0.71
C TYR A 54 -4.42 -0.65 1.45
N HIS A 55 -4.60 -1.81 2.09
CA HIS A 55 -5.77 -2.08 2.93
C HIS A 55 -5.89 -1.08 4.09
N ALA A 56 -4.81 -0.79 4.81
CA ALA A 56 -4.79 0.22 5.86
C ALA A 56 -5.15 1.63 5.35
N PHE A 57 -4.74 1.97 4.12
CA PHE A 57 -5.14 3.20 3.44
C PHE A 57 -6.65 3.21 3.13
N LEU A 58 -7.23 2.14 2.59
CA LEU A 58 -8.67 2.04 2.34
C LEU A 58 -9.49 2.20 3.62
N LYS A 59 -9.02 1.65 4.74
CA LYS A 59 -9.68 1.77 6.06
C LYS A 59 -9.50 3.15 6.70
N GLN A 60 -8.69 4.03 6.10
CA GLN A 60 -8.38 5.35 6.69
C GLN A 60 -7.95 5.26 8.15
N SER A 61 -7.06 4.31 8.43
CA SER A 61 -6.51 4.09 9.78
C SER A 61 -6.09 5.42 10.43
N PRO A 62 -6.54 5.73 11.64
CA PRO A 62 -6.18 6.97 12.31
C PRO A 62 -4.69 7.05 12.67
N LEU A 63 -4.01 5.91 12.68
CA LEU A 63 -2.60 5.80 13.06
C LEU A 63 -1.65 6.28 11.98
N PHE A 64 -2.03 6.17 10.69
CA PHE A 64 -1.12 6.40 9.57
C PHE A 64 -1.50 7.63 8.73
N ASP A 65 -0.49 8.30 8.19
CA ASP A 65 -0.63 9.35 7.17
C ASP A 65 0.39 9.23 6.02
N LYS A 66 1.25 8.21 6.08
CA LYS A 66 2.29 7.93 5.10
C LYS A 66 2.24 6.46 4.72
N TYR A 67 2.12 6.18 3.41
CA TYR A 67 1.87 4.83 2.91
C TYR A 67 2.81 4.51 1.75
N TRP A 68 3.49 3.35 1.82
CA TRP A 68 4.19 2.79 0.66
C TRP A 68 3.54 1.49 0.22
N PHE A 69 2.95 1.49 -0.98
CA PHE A 69 2.44 0.31 -1.67
C PHE A 69 3.54 -0.23 -2.59
N GLY A 70 4.48 -1.00 -2.07
CA GLY A 70 5.57 -1.62 -2.83
C GLY A 70 5.07 -2.86 -3.55
N SER A 71 5.15 -2.90 -4.88
CA SER A 71 4.70 -4.04 -5.69
C SER A 71 3.45 -4.71 -5.11
N PRO A 72 2.35 -3.97 -4.84
CA PRO A 72 1.25 -4.44 -4.00
C PRO A 72 0.69 -5.75 -4.56
N GLY A 73 0.55 -6.77 -3.73
CA GLY A 73 0.25 -8.16 -4.09
C GLY A 73 -1.12 -8.39 -4.75
N LEU A 74 -1.50 -7.56 -5.69
CA LEU A 74 -2.72 -7.62 -6.49
C LEU A 74 -2.55 -8.62 -7.65
N ILE A 75 -2.36 -9.90 -7.32
CA ILE A 75 -2.01 -10.96 -8.27
C ILE A 75 -3.22 -11.65 -8.93
N GLN A 76 -4.44 -11.35 -8.52
CA GLN A 76 -5.65 -11.89 -9.13
C GLN A 76 -6.04 -11.09 -10.38
N GLU A 77 -6.43 -11.77 -11.48
CA GLU A 77 -6.81 -11.13 -12.75
C GLU A 77 -8.00 -10.17 -12.56
N ASP A 78 -9.04 -10.61 -11.89
CA ASP A 78 -10.29 -9.86 -11.68
C ASP A 78 -10.43 -9.42 -10.21
N THR A 79 -9.39 -8.79 -9.68
CA THR A 79 -9.43 -8.34 -8.29
C THR A 79 -10.48 -7.24 -8.07
N ARG A 80 -11.30 -7.43 -7.03
CA ARG A 80 -12.22 -6.39 -6.54
C ARG A 80 -11.60 -5.45 -5.52
N LEU A 81 -10.33 -5.66 -5.18
CA LEU A 81 -9.63 -4.88 -4.15
C LEU A 81 -9.47 -3.39 -4.53
N LEU A 82 -9.67 -3.05 -5.80
CA LEU A 82 -9.62 -1.67 -6.28
C LEU A 82 -11.01 -1.01 -6.39
N ASP A 83 -12.11 -1.74 -6.16
CA ASP A 83 -13.47 -1.25 -6.42
C ASP A 83 -13.90 -0.13 -5.45
N GLU A 84 -13.39 -0.13 -4.22
CA GLU A 84 -13.68 0.89 -3.20
C GLU A 84 -12.86 2.18 -3.39
N LEU A 85 -11.73 2.11 -4.10
CA LEU A 85 -10.80 3.23 -4.23
C LEU A 85 -11.42 4.49 -4.85
N PRO A 86 -12.20 4.43 -5.96
CA PRO A 86 -12.78 5.62 -6.57
C PRO A 86 -13.71 6.41 -5.63
N GLU A 87 -14.55 5.71 -4.87
CA GLU A 87 -15.46 6.36 -3.92
C GLU A 87 -14.72 6.95 -2.73
N LEU A 88 -13.68 6.25 -2.24
CA LEU A 88 -12.81 6.78 -1.20
C LEU A 88 -12.13 8.09 -1.65
N LEU A 89 -11.52 8.08 -2.84
CA LEU A 89 -10.81 9.26 -3.39
C LEU A 89 -11.74 10.46 -3.58
N LYS A 90 -12.98 10.22 -3.99
CA LYS A 90 -13.99 11.26 -4.23
C LYS A 90 -14.51 11.89 -2.95
N ASN A 91 -14.68 11.10 -1.89
CA ASN A 91 -15.45 11.50 -0.71
C ASN A 91 -14.59 11.82 0.52
N THR A 92 -13.24 11.69 0.41
CA THR A 92 -12.33 11.87 1.55
C THR A 92 -11.43 13.09 1.36
N ASP A 93 -11.32 13.92 2.40
CA ASP A 93 -10.23 14.87 2.55
C ASP A 93 -9.07 14.19 3.28
N PHE A 94 -7.99 13.91 2.54
CA PHE A 94 -6.83 13.18 3.04
C PHE A 94 -5.90 14.00 3.94
N ARG A 95 -6.14 15.32 4.05
CA ARG A 95 -5.42 16.22 4.98
C ARG A 95 -3.90 16.17 4.87
N GLY A 96 -3.39 15.97 3.67
CA GLY A 96 -1.96 15.91 3.40
C GLY A 96 -1.34 14.51 3.58
N GLN A 97 -2.13 13.46 3.68
CA GLN A 97 -1.62 12.09 3.62
C GLN A 97 -0.75 11.91 2.38
N ARG A 98 0.27 11.07 2.49
CA ARG A 98 1.24 10.83 1.43
C ARG A 98 1.26 9.36 1.04
N VAL A 99 1.18 9.09 -0.26
CA VAL A 99 1.21 7.74 -0.84
C VAL A 99 2.35 7.64 -1.84
N TYR A 100 3.14 6.59 -1.73
CA TYR A 100 4.11 6.19 -2.73
C TYR A 100 3.79 4.79 -3.24
N ILE A 101 3.71 4.63 -4.58
CA ILE A 101 3.41 3.35 -5.22
C ILE A 101 4.60 2.96 -6.09
N SER A 102 5.08 1.74 -5.99
CA SER A 102 6.24 1.29 -6.78
C SER A 102 6.04 -0.09 -7.39
N LEU A 103 6.76 -0.34 -8.48
CA LEU A 103 6.79 -1.62 -9.19
C LEU A 103 8.14 -1.84 -9.86
N GLY A 104 8.61 -3.08 -9.93
CA GLY A 104 9.74 -3.45 -10.78
C GLY A 104 9.30 -3.66 -12.24
N GLU A 105 10.03 -3.10 -13.20
CA GLU A 105 9.67 -3.20 -14.63
C GLU A 105 9.49 -4.64 -15.10
N ARG A 106 10.33 -5.57 -14.63
CA ARG A 106 10.26 -6.98 -15.02
C ARG A 106 9.01 -7.71 -14.50
N GLU A 107 8.31 -7.13 -13.55
CA GLU A 107 7.04 -7.68 -13.06
C GLU A 107 5.91 -7.52 -14.10
N LEU A 108 5.99 -6.50 -14.97
CA LEU A 108 5.01 -6.23 -16.02
C LEU A 108 4.88 -7.37 -17.04
N SER A 109 5.98 -8.06 -17.33
CA SER A 109 6.06 -9.13 -18.34
C SER A 109 6.23 -10.53 -17.75
N HIS A 110 6.29 -10.67 -16.44
CA HIS A 110 6.50 -11.95 -15.78
C HIS A 110 5.21 -12.78 -15.77
N SER A 111 5.29 -14.07 -16.12
CA SER A 111 4.11 -14.96 -16.22
C SER A 111 3.28 -15.02 -14.93
N PHE A 112 3.93 -15.05 -13.79
CA PHE A 112 3.26 -15.08 -12.47
C PHE A 112 2.84 -13.68 -12.00
N TYR A 113 3.68 -12.65 -12.22
CA TYR A 113 3.41 -11.28 -11.76
C TYR A 113 2.68 -10.41 -12.79
N GLY A 114 2.32 -10.93 -13.96
CA GLY A 114 1.60 -10.17 -14.99
C GLY A 114 0.30 -9.53 -14.50
N PRO A 115 -0.56 -10.26 -13.74
CA PRO A 115 -1.75 -9.66 -13.14
C PRO A 115 -1.43 -8.50 -12.19
N LEU A 116 -0.38 -8.63 -11.37
CA LEU A 116 0.09 -7.56 -10.48
C LEU A 116 0.45 -6.29 -11.25
N GLY A 117 1.18 -6.42 -12.37
CA GLY A 117 1.53 -5.28 -13.23
C GLY A 117 0.30 -4.58 -13.84
N ARG A 118 -0.70 -5.36 -14.32
CA ARG A 118 -1.96 -4.79 -14.82
C ARG A 118 -2.77 -4.09 -13.73
N ASN A 119 -2.86 -4.68 -12.56
CA ASN A 119 -3.58 -4.11 -11.43
C ASN A 119 -2.85 -2.87 -10.86
N TYR A 120 -1.51 -2.87 -10.87
CA TYR A 120 -0.72 -1.67 -10.57
C TYR A 120 -1.08 -0.52 -11.52
N ALA A 121 -1.10 -0.78 -12.85
CA ALA A 121 -1.47 0.23 -13.82
C ALA A 121 -2.92 0.73 -13.63
N LYS A 122 -3.86 -0.19 -13.32
CA LYS A 122 -5.24 0.17 -12.97
C LYS A 122 -5.29 1.04 -11.71
N MET A 123 -4.58 0.67 -10.65
CA MET A 123 -4.51 1.45 -9.40
C MET A 123 -3.98 2.87 -9.66
N VAL A 124 -2.85 3.00 -10.35
CA VAL A 124 -2.26 4.31 -10.71
C VAL A 124 -3.24 5.13 -11.54
N GLY A 125 -3.88 4.54 -12.56
CA GLY A 125 -4.90 5.21 -13.37
C GLY A 125 -6.11 5.72 -12.57
N LEU A 126 -6.55 5.00 -11.53
CA LEU A 126 -7.62 5.45 -10.64
C LEU A 126 -7.22 6.69 -9.83
N PHE A 127 -5.98 6.73 -9.32
CA PHE A 127 -5.46 7.90 -8.64
C PHE A 127 -5.26 9.09 -9.58
N GLU A 128 -4.83 8.86 -10.83
CA GLU A 128 -4.68 9.92 -11.84
C GLU A 128 -6.02 10.50 -12.27
N ALA A 129 -7.05 9.65 -12.40
CA ALA A 129 -8.41 10.07 -12.75
C ALA A 129 -9.09 10.87 -11.63
N ASN A 130 -8.76 10.58 -10.38
CA ASN A 130 -9.25 11.29 -9.20
C ASN A 130 -8.16 11.30 -8.11
N PRO A 131 -7.31 12.34 -8.05
CA PRO A 131 -6.16 12.36 -7.16
C PRO A 131 -6.51 12.46 -5.67
N GLY A 132 -7.80 12.60 -5.32
CA GLY A 132 -8.22 12.80 -3.92
C GLY A 132 -7.91 14.20 -3.41
N GLN A 133 -8.78 14.73 -2.56
CA GLN A 133 -8.59 16.06 -1.98
C GLN A 133 -7.44 16.04 -0.97
N ASN A 134 -6.43 16.90 -1.16
CA ASN A 134 -5.27 17.04 -0.28
C ASN A 134 -4.43 15.75 -0.12
N LEU A 135 -4.47 14.83 -1.10
CA LEU A 135 -3.62 13.64 -1.15
C LEU A 135 -2.35 13.94 -1.94
N VAL A 136 -1.19 13.63 -1.36
CA VAL A 136 0.10 13.74 -2.06
C VAL A 136 0.52 12.35 -2.52
N ILE A 137 0.51 12.12 -3.84
CA ILE A 137 0.80 10.82 -4.41
C ILE A 137 1.94 10.85 -5.41
N LYS A 138 2.72 9.78 -5.44
CA LYS A 138 3.73 9.52 -6.46
C LYS A 138 3.74 8.04 -6.80
N SER A 139 3.84 7.70 -8.08
CA SER A 139 4.08 6.35 -8.57
C SER A 139 5.43 6.27 -9.30
N GLN A 140 6.06 5.10 -9.27
CA GLN A 140 7.31 4.87 -9.97
C GLN A 140 7.49 3.40 -10.36
N VAL A 141 7.88 3.15 -11.63
CA VAL A 141 8.37 1.87 -12.10
C VAL A 141 9.89 1.91 -12.15
N PHE A 142 10.54 0.89 -11.61
CA PHE A 142 12.01 0.81 -11.54
C PHE A 142 12.56 0.00 -12.72
N PRO A 143 13.31 0.63 -13.66
CA PRO A 143 13.83 -0.03 -14.84
C PRO A 143 14.72 -1.24 -14.50
N GLY A 144 14.49 -2.36 -15.19
CA GLY A 144 15.26 -3.59 -15.04
C GLY A 144 15.08 -4.35 -13.71
N ALA A 145 14.34 -3.79 -12.75
CA ALA A 145 14.13 -4.42 -11.46
C ALA A 145 13.11 -5.56 -11.54
N THR A 146 13.37 -6.62 -10.79
CA THR A 146 12.44 -7.74 -10.52
C THR A 146 11.68 -7.48 -9.22
N HIS A 147 10.71 -8.35 -8.89
CA HIS A 147 9.97 -8.32 -7.63
C HIS A 147 10.87 -8.30 -6.37
N ILE A 148 12.03 -8.94 -6.44
CA ILE A 148 12.98 -8.98 -5.31
C ILE A 148 13.92 -7.76 -5.32
N THR A 149 14.44 -7.40 -6.50
CA THR A 149 15.47 -6.35 -6.60
C THR A 149 14.90 -4.94 -6.53
N VAL A 150 13.58 -4.77 -6.66
CA VAL A 150 12.90 -3.47 -6.54
C VAL A 150 12.83 -2.97 -5.11
N VAL A 151 12.83 -3.85 -4.11
CA VAL A 151 12.52 -3.51 -2.71
C VAL A 151 13.44 -2.40 -2.16
N ALA A 152 14.76 -2.57 -2.24
CA ALA A 152 15.71 -1.61 -1.67
C ALA A 152 15.67 -0.21 -2.33
N PRO A 153 15.75 -0.08 -3.66
CA PRO A 153 15.65 1.22 -4.30
C PRO A 153 14.27 1.86 -4.13
N ALA A 154 13.19 1.07 -4.15
CA ALA A 154 11.84 1.59 -3.95
C ALA A 154 11.62 2.09 -2.52
N LEU A 155 12.08 1.35 -1.50
CA LEU A 155 12.03 1.79 -0.11
C LEU A 155 12.78 3.12 0.08
N THR A 156 13.97 3.26 -0.50
CA THR A 156 14.73 4.50 -0.44
C THR A 156 13.94 5.67 -1.01
N GLN A 157 13.33 5.50 -2.19
CA GLN A 157 12.50 6.55 -2.81
C GLN A 157 11.21 6.80 -2.04
N ALA A 158 10.60 5.78 -1.46
CA ALA A 158 9.44 5.90 -0.60
C ALA A 158 9.76 6.79 0.62
N LEU A 159 10.83 6.50 1.35
CA LEU A 159 11.26 7.30 2.51
C LEU A 159 11.52 8.76 2.13
N ILE A 160 12.20 8.99 1.00
CA ILE A 160 12.43 10.34 0.48
C ILE A 160 11.11 11.06 0.20
N HIS A 161 10.15 10.40 -0.48
CA HIS A 161 8.88 11.03 -0.84
C HIS A 161 7.98 11.25 0.39
N LEU A 162 7.89 10.27 1.28
CA LEU A 162 6.96 10.27 2.40
C LEU A 162 7.40 11.21 3.54
N TYR A 163 8.71 11.41 3.73
CA TYR A 163 9.27 12.16 4.86
C TYR A 163 10.01 13.45 4.45
N ARG A 164 9.94 13.85 3.19
CA ARG A 164 10.43 15.19 2.82
C ARG A 164 9.56 16.26 3.47
N PRO A 165 10.18 17.31 4.05
CA PRO A 165 9.48 18.48 4.51
C PRO A 165 8.82 19.25 3.35
#